data_e7c2f0196bcc6d10dd037a4a920c6946
#
_entry.id   e7c2f0196bcc6d10dd037a4a920c6946
#
_cell.length_a   1.000
_cell.length_b   1.000
_cell.length_c   1.000
_cell.angle_alpha   90.00
_cell.angle_beta   90.00
_cell.angle_gamma   90.00
#
_symmetry.space_group_name_H-M   'P 1'
#
loop_
_entity.id
_entity.type
_entity.pdbx_description
1 polymer ?
#
loop_
_entity_poly.entity_id
_entity_poly.type
_entity_poly.pdbx_seq_one_letter_code
_entity_poly.pdbx_strand_id
1 'polypeptide(L)' 'MKSVFPPVGSKWKEVDTRVRRTVEVIRHDLANGRVRINCLETQKLTWAKPERFNGKSGGYQRAA' A
#
# COMPACT_ATOMS: atom_id res chain seq x y z
N MET A 1 -19.15 -5.06 -0.79
CA MET A 1 -18.19 -5.11 0.32
C MET A 1 -17.41 -3.82 0.41
N LYS A 2 -17.24 -3.29 1.59
CA LYS A 2 -16.51 -2.04 1.76
C LYS A 2 -15.02 -2.30 1.74
N SER A 3 -14.30 -1.51 0.96
CA SER A 3 -12.85 -1.54 0.99
C SER A 3 -12.35 -0.82 2.24
N VAL A 4 -11.39 -1.42 2.93
CA VAL A 4 -10.77 -0.81 4.08
C VAL A 4 -9.51 -0.10 3.62
N PHE A 5 -9.47 1.21 3.79
CA PHE A 5 -8.32 2.01 3.41
C PHE A 5 -7.25 1.93 4.49
N PRO A 6 -5.99 1.67 4.12
CA PRO A 6 -4.90 1.68 5.10
C PRO A 6 -4.70 3.09 5.64
N PRO A 7 -4.32 3.24 6.92
CA PRO A 7 -4.15 4.58 7.50
C PRO A 7 -3.03 5.37 6.82
N VAL A 8 -3.24 6.66 6.66
CA VAL A 8 -2.19 7.56 6.16
C VAL A 8 -1.02 7.55 7.15
N GLY A 9 0.19 7.44 6.62
CA GLY A 9 1.41 7.35 7.42
C GLY A 9 1.81 5.92 7.77
N SER A 10 0.97 4.94 7.48
CA SER A 10 1.32 3.55 7.74
C SER A 10 2.29 3.03 6.68
N LYS A 11 3.17 2.13 7.09
CA LYS A 11 4.15 1.53 6.20
C LYS A 11 3.78 0.09 5.94
N TRP A 12 3.97 -0.33 4.70
CA TRP A 12 3.60 -1.65 4.23
C TRP A 12 4.71 -2.20 3.35
N LYS A 13 4.85 -3.51 3.35
CA LYS A 13 5.81 -4.18 2.46
C LYS A 13 5.08 -5.25 1.68
N GLU A 14 5.63 -5.62 0.53
CA GLU A 14 5.01 -6.65 -0.27
C GLU A 14 5.13 -8.01 0.43
N VAL A 15 4.06 -8.79 0.32
CA VAL A 15 4.02 -10.13 0.91
C VAL A 15 5.02 -11.03 0.20
N ASP A 16 5.20 -10.84 -1.12
CA ASP A 16 6.15 -11.63 -1.90
C ASP A 16 7.57 -11.25 -1.49
N THR A 17 8.28 -12.17 -0.85
CA THR A 17 9.63 -11.91 -0.36
C THR A 17 10.67 -11.72 -1.46
N ARG A 18 10.33 -12.09 -2.70
CA ARG A 18 11.20 -11.83 -3.83
C ARG A 18 11.21 -10.36 -4.23
N VAL A 19 10.18 -9.63 -3.83
CA VAL A 19 10.08 -8.20 -4.10
C VAL A 19 10.28 -7.47 -2.78
N ARG A 20 11.47 -6.91 -2.58
CA ARG A 20 11.79 -6.18 -1.34
C ARG A 20 11.43 -4.72 -1.51
N ARG A 21 10.17 -4.42 -1.27
CA ARG A 21 9.68 -3.06 -1.45
C ARG A 21 8.81 -2.68 -0.26
N THR A 22 9.14 -1.53 0.32
CA THR A 22 8.36 -0.94 1.39
C THR A 22 7.72 0.33 0.87
N VAL A 23 6.43 0.49 1.14
CA VAL A 23 5.68 1.67 0.71
C VAL A 23 5.04 2.33 1.91
N GLU A 24 4.84 3.63 1.81
CA GLU A 24 4.15 4.40 2.82
C GLU A 24 2.88 4.98 2.23
N VAL A 25 1.78 4.85 2.96
CA VAL A 25 0.51 5.43 2.54
C VAL A 25 0.56 6.92 2.84
N ILE A 26 0.41 7.76 1.81
CA ILE A 26 0.51 9.19 1.99
C ILE A 26 -0.82 9.92 1.82
N ARG A 27 -1.78 9.31 1.14
CA ARG A 27 -3.08 9.93 0.98
C ARG A 27 -4.10 8.93 0.46
N HIS A 28 -5.38 9.21 0.74
CA HIS A 28 -6.48 8.44 0.19
C HIS A 28 -7.11 9.22 -0.95
N ASP A 29 -7.42 8.53 -2.05
CA ASP A 29 -8.20 9.10 -3.15
C ASP A 29 -9.57 8.43 -3.13
N LEU A 30 -10.46 8.98 -2.34
CA LEU A 30 -11.78 8.39 -2.16
C LEU A 30 -12.62 8.46 -3.42
N ALA A 31 -12.42 9.51 -4.22
CA ALA A 31 -13.20 9.70 -5.44
C ALA A 31 -12.92 8.58 -6.47
N ASN A 32 -11.70 8.10 -6.51
CA ASN A 32 -11.31 7.05 -7.44
C ASN A 32 -11.10 5.69 -6.76
N GLY A 33 -11.33 5.62 -5.45
CA GLY A 33 -11.21 4.36 -4.70
C GLY A 33 -9.82 3.78 -4.70
N ARG A 34 -8.79 4.63 -4.57
CA ARG A 34 -7.39 4.18 -4.60
C ARG A 34 -6.58 4.92 -3.54
N VAL A 35 -5.36 4.42 -3.30
CA VAL A 35 -4.47 4.94 -2.27
C VAL A 35 -3.19 5.41 -2.93
N ARG A 36 -2.75 6.61 -2.56
CA ARG A 36 -1.45 7.12 -3.01
C ARG A 36 -0.37 6.58 -2.09
N ILE A 37 0.64 5.97 -2.66
CA ILE A 37 1.74 5.38 -1.92
C ILE A 37 3.07 5.89 -2.43
N ASN A 38 4.05 5.95 -1.54
CA ASN A 38 5.42 6.31 -1.87
C ASN A 38 6.30 5.10 -1.63
N CYS A 39 6.99 4.64 -2.66
CA CYS A 39 7.96 3.56 -2.52
C CYS A 39 9.22 4.13 -1.87
N LEU A 40 9.53 3.66 -0.67
CA LEU A 40 10.62 4.24 0.12
C LEU A 40 11.99 3.99 -0.51
N GLU A 41 12.16 2.87 -1.20
CA GLU A 41 13.44 2.54 -1.83
C GLU A 41 13.76 3.43 -3.02
N THR A 42 12.75 3.80 -3.80
CA THR A 42 12.96 4.56 -5.03
C THR A 42 12.41 5.97 -4.97
N GLN A 43 11.66 6.31 -3.91
CA GLN A 43 11.00 7.60 -3.75
C GLN A 43 10.00 7.88 -4.86
N LYS A 44 9.45 6.84 -5.47
CA LYS A 44 8.46 6.99 -6.53
C LYS A 44 7.06 6.96 -5.96
N LEU A 45 6.22 7.87 -6.42
CA LEU A 45 4.81 7.91 -6.06
C LEU A 45 4.02 7.08 -7.05
N THR A 46 3.11 6.28 -6.53
CA THR A 46 2.25 5.46 -7.38
C THR A 46 0.90 5.28 -6.70
N TRP A 47 0.00 4.55 -7.34
CA TRP A 47 -1.33 4.29 -6.83
C TRP A 47 -1.51 2.81 -6.60
N ALA A 48 -2.30 2.47 -5.58
CA ALA A 48 -2.64 1.09 -5.29
C ALA A 48 -4.10 1.01 -4.85
N LYS A 49 -4.72 -0.11 -5.13
CA LYS A 49 -6.07 -0.34 -4.64
C LYS A 49 -6.03 -0.70 -3.16
N PRO A 50 -6.97 -0.19 -2.34
CA PRO A 50 -6.97 -0.50 -0.92
C PRO A 50 -7.11 -1.99 -0.63
N GLU A 51 -7.74 -2.75 -1.51
CA GLU A 51 -7.89 -4.18 -1.35
C GLU A 51 -6.56 -4.93 -1.35
N ARG A 52 -5.51 -4.33 -1.89
CA ARG A 52 -4.18 -4.96 -1.90
C ARG A 52 -3.53 -4.97 -0.52
N PHE A 53 -4.03 -4.18 0.41
CA PHE A 53 -3.46 -4.07 1.76
C PHE A 53 -4.12 -5.09 2.69
N ASN A 54 -4.04 -6.37 2.33
CA ASN A 54 -4.76 -7.44 3.00
C ASN A 54 -3.86 -8.51 3.60
N GLY A 55 -2.54 -8.39 3.47
CA GLY A 55 -1.60 -9.37 4.00
C GLY A 55 -1.51 -10.67 3.21
N LYS A 56 -2.12 -10.71 2.03
CA LYS A 56 -2.14 -11.91 1.20
C LYS A 56 -1.17 -11.79 0.04
N SER A 57 -0.86 -12.95 -0.57
CA SER A 57 0.01 -13.02 -1.73
C SER A 57 -0.48 -12.07 -2.82
N GLY A 58 0.45 -11.34 -3.42
CA GLY A 58 0.14 -10.33 -4.42
C GLY A 58 -0.25 -8.97 -3.84
N GLY A 59 -0.30 -8.85 -2.52
CA GLY A 59 -0.65 -7.61 -1.85
C GLY A 59 0.43 -7.14 -0.90
N TYR A 60 0.02 -6.35 0.10
CA TYR A 60 0.91 -5.76 1.08
C TYR A 60 0.54 -6.20 2.48
N GLN A 61 1.53 -6.24 3.37
CA GLN A 61 1.34 -6.49 4.79
C GLN A 61 2.00 -5.38 5.60
N ARG A 62 1.56 -5.20 6.84
CA ARG A 62 2.12 -4.13 7.69
C ARG A 62 3.62 -4.37 7.87
N ALA A 63 4.38 -3.29 7.72
CA ALA A 63 5.83 -3.38 7.78
C ALA A 63 6.37 -3.29 9.19
N ALA A 64 5.55 -2.86 10.14
CA ALA A 64 6.08 -2.74 11.48
C ALA A 64 5.07 -2.89 12.52
#